data_c17118397287b6aba4e0b2b29a14d0ba
#
_entry.id   c17118397287b6aba4e0b2b29a14d0ba
#
_cell.length_a   1.000
_cell.length_b   1.000
_cell.length_c   1.000
_cell.angle_alpha   90.00
_cell.angle_beta   90.00
_cell.angle_gamma   90.00
#
_symmetry.space_group_name_H-M   'P 1'
#
loop_
_entity.id
_entity.type
_entity.pdbx_description
1 polymer ?
#
loop_
_entity_poly.entity_id
_entity_poly.type
_entity_poly.pdbx_seq_one_letter_code
_entity_poly.pdbx_strand_id
1 'polypeptide(L)'
;LMGKSCFRMMIWKGCCILMSKKGRMAQSILVLVSTMSFAVTGCQQNQRIQTDREVLRVGVVTYTQDDPFINALTDKLKEDLKAMSTKDVKVIVSVKNGDNDQKNQDETIEEMIDAGCDVLCVNLVDRTAPAKIIRLAKQDDIPIVFFNREPVKEDLMQWEYLYYVGCKAEQSGVMQGETAAEYIKNHPEVDKNQDG
;
A
#
# COMPACT_ATOMS: atom_id res chain seq x y z
N LEU A 1 -15.74 8.26 8.75
CA LEU A 1 -16.19 8.34 7.34
C LEU A 1 -15.19 9.04 6.40
N MET A 2 -14.25 9.85 6.91
CA MET A 2 -13.23 10.56 6.10
C MET A 2 -12.06 9.68 5.61
N GLY A 3 -11.74 8.57 6.30
CA GLY A 3 -10.55 7.76 5.98
C GLY A 3 -10.59 7.02 4.63
N LYS A 4 -11.75 6.56 4.19
CA LYS A 4 -11.88 5.76 2.95
C LYS A 4 -11.56 6.54 1.67
N SER A 5 -11.89 7.83 1.62
CA SER A 5 -11.66 8.68 0.44
C SER A 5 -10.18 9.08 0.29
N CYS A 6 -9.49 9.34 1.40
CA CYS A 6 -8.10 9.78 1.40
C CYS A 6 -7.16 8.63 1.01
N PHE A 7 -7.39 7.43 1.56
CA PHE A 7 -6.61 6.24 1.26
C PHE A 7 -6.76 5.82 -0.21
N ARG A 8 -7.99 5.80 -0.75
CA ARG A 8 -8.24 5.56 -2.18
C ARG A 8 -7.52 6.57 -3.07
N MET A 9 -7.50 7.86 -2.68
CA MET A 9 -6.91 8.93 -3.49
C MET A 9 -5.38 8.87 -3.53
N MET A 10 -4.72 8.44 -2.43
CA MET A 10 -3.26 8.31 -2.38
C MET A 10 -2.76 7.11 -3.19
N ILE A 11 -3.42 5.96 -3.08
CA ILE A 11 -3.09 4.78 -3.92
C ILE A 11 -3.35 5.09 -5.39
N TRP A 12 -4.40 5.84 -5.70
CA TRP A 12 -4.73 6.22 -7.08
C TRP A 12 -3.71 7.19 -7.68
N LYS A 13 -3.16 8.12 -6.87
CA LYS A 13 -2.06 9.00 -7.31
C LYS A 13 -0.78 8.22 -7.57
N GLY A 14 -0.42 7.26 -6.71
CA GLY A 14 0.71 6.35 -6.94
C GLY A 14 0.53 5.49 -8.19
N CYS A 15 -0.68 4.96 -8.41
CA CYS A 15 -1.03 4.18 -9.59
C CYS A 15 -1.00 5.03 -10.88
N CYS A 16 -1.50 6.27 -10.86
CA CYS A 16 -1.42 7.20 -12.00
C CYS A 16 0.02 7.57 -12.38
N ILE A 17 0.91 7.70 -11.39
CA ILE A 17 2.32 8.03 -11.64
C ILE A 17 3.04 6.84 -12.29
N LEU A 18 2.76 5.61 -11.85
CA LEU A 18 3.30 4.37 -12.45
C LEU A 18 2.81 4.17 -13.89
N MET A 19 1.54 4.40 -14.18
CA MET A 19 0.99 4.31 -15.53
C MET A 19 1.61 5.33 -16.49
N SER A 20 1.94 6.55 -16.01
CA SER A 20 2.61 7.59 -16.82
C SER A 20 4.06 7.25 -17.17
N LYS A 21 4.81 6.55 -16.29
CA LYS A 21 6.21 6.19 -16.55
C LYS A 21 6.36 5.02 -17.56
N LYS A 22 5.51 4.00 -17.49
CA LYS A 22 5.55 2.85 -18.43
C LYS A 22 5.21 3.24 -19.89
N GLY A 23 4.42 4.27 -20.12
CA GLY A 23 4.05 4.75 -21.44
C GLY A 23 5.16 5.48 -22.23
N ARG A 24 6.29 5.82 -21.59
CA ARG A 24 7.39 6.58 -22.25
C ARG A 24 8.54 5.74 -22.79
N MET A 25 8.62 4.44 -22.50
CA MET A 25 9.71 3.57 -23.01
C MET A 25 9.37 2.79 -24.27
N ALA A 26 8.19 2.95 -24.86
CA ALA A 26 7.74 2.19 -26.04
C ALA A 26 7.96 2.91 -27.38
N GLN A 27 8.70 4.03 -27.43
CA GLN A 27 8.96 4.75 -28.67
C GLN A 27 10.45 4.87 -28.96
N SER A 28 11.09 3.82 -29.35
CA SER A 28 12.30 3.89 -30.19
C SER A 28 12.75 2.48 -30.58
N ILE A 29 12.19 1.86 -31.59
CA ILE A 29 12.88 0.98 -32.56
C ILE A 29 11.90 0.80 -33.75
N LEU A 30 12.07 1.63 -34.75
CA LEU A 30 11.53 1.42 -36.07
C LEU A 30 12.72 1.64 -37.02
N VAL A 31 13.21 0.63 -37.68
CA VAL A 31 13.72 0.70 -39.04
C VAL A 31 14.22 -0.69 -39.52
N LEU A 32 13.67 -1.13 -40.68
CA LEU A 32 14.16 -2.04 -41.71
C LEU A 32 14.24 -3.56 -41.39
N VAL A 33 13.44 -4.36 -42.06
CA VAL A 33 13.90 -5.22 -43.20
C VAL A 33 12.73 -5.61 -44.08
N SER A 34 12.97 -5.49 -45.37
CA SER A 34 12.21 -5.76 -46.57
C SER A 34 11.94 -7.25 -46.81
N THR A 35 10.74 -7.51 -47.34
CA THR A 35 10.31 -8.54 -48.30
C THR A 35 10.84 -9.96 -48.20
N MET A 36 9.96 -10.93 -47.91
CA MET A 36 9.89 -12.20 -48.64
C MET A 36 8.48 -12.79 -48.52
N SER A 37 7.78 -12.85 -49.65
CA SER A 37 6.48 -13.50 -49.82
C SER A 37 6.65 -15.01 -49.72
N PHE A 38 5.93 -15.66 -48.80
CA PHE A 38 5.54 -17.05 -48.89
C PHE A 38 4.06 -17.20 -48.54
N ALA A 39 3.29 -17.55 -49.58
CA ALA A 39 1.94 -18.03 -49.41
C ALA A 39 1.98 -19.41 -48.74
N VAL A 40 1.40 -19.56 -47.56
CA VAL A 40 1.01 -20.85 -46.97
C VAL A 40 -0.43 -20.75 -46.47
N THR A 41 -1.25 -21.57 -47.07
CA THR A 41 -2.63 -21.93 -46.82
C THR A 41 -2.97 -22.12 -45.35
N GLY A 42 -4.14 -21.63 -45.02
CA GLY A 42 -4.97 -21.73 -43.82
C GLY A 42 -4.66 -22.77 -42.76
N CYS A 43 -4.45 -22.23 -41.56
CA CYS A 43 -4.99 -22.78 -40.33
C CYS A 43 -5.68 -21.62 -39.61
N GLN A 44 -6.99 -21.76 -39.47
CA GLN A 44 -7.81 -20.88 -38.67
C GLN A 44 -7.41 -21.07 -37.18
N GLN A 45 -6.33 -20.39 -36.81
CA GLN A 45 -5.90 -20.34 -35.44
C GLN A 45 -6.87 -19.38 -34.72
N ASN A 46 -7.72 -19.97 -33.93
CA ASN A 46 -8.56 -19.27 -32.97
C ASN A 46 -7.63 -18.38 -32.13
N GLN A 47 -7.37 -17.17 -32.59
CA GLN A 47 -6.72 -16.15 -31.77
C GLN A 47 -7.67 -15.86 -30.62
N ARG A 48 -7.46 -16.57 -29.48
CA ARG A 48 -7.88 -16.03 -28.20
C ARG A 48 -7.24 -14.65 -28.15
N ILE A 49 -8.09 -13.64 -28.20
CA ILE A 49 -7.71 -12.27 -27.86
C ILE A 49 -7.25 -12.35 -26.42
N GLN A 50 -5.97 -12.57 -26.22
CA GLN A 50 -5.31 -12.40 -24.95
C GLN A 50 -5.28 -10.88 -24.77
N THR A 51 -6.31 -10.33 -24.15
CA THR A 51 -6.30 -8.97 -23.65
C THR A 51 -5.12 -8.92 -22.68
N ASP A 52 -4.04 -8.27 -23.10
CA ASP A 52 -2.84 -8.04 -22.31
C ASP A 52 -3.24 -7.07 -21.16
N ARG A 53 -3.85 -7.67 -20.13
CA ARG A 53 -4.38 -6.95 -18.98
C ARG A 53 -3.19 -6.58 -18.10
N GLU A 54 -2.97 -5.30 -17.91
CA GLU A 54 -1.95 -4.81 -16.99
C GLU A 54 -2.18 -5.38 -15.58
N VAL A 55 -1.12 -5.84 -14.93
CA VAL A 55 -1.19 -6.38 -13.56
C VAL A 55 -0.50 -5.42 -12.61
N LEU A 56 -1.25 -4.93 -11.62
CA LEU A 56 -0.75 -4.13 -10.51
C LEU A 56 -0.61 -5.04 -9.27
N ARG A 57 0.61 -5.24 -8.79
CA ARG A 57 0.93 -6.06 -7.62
C ARG A 57 1.12 -5.16 -6.41
N VAL A 58 0.26 -5.32 -5.41
CA VAL A 58 0.31 -4.57 -4.15
C VAL A 58 0.76 -5.50 -3.04
N GLY A 59 1.91 -5.18 -2.42
CA GLY A 59 2.39 -5.83 -1.21
C GLY A 59 1.83 -5.13 0.03
N VAL A 60 1.25 -5.90 0.95
CA VAL A 60 0.79 -5.40 2.25
C VAL A 60 1.56 -6.14 3.33
N VAL A 61 2.28 -5.40 4.17
CA VAL A 61 3.05 -6.00 5.28
C VAL A 61 2.59 -5.38 6.60
N THR A 62 2.08 -6.23 7.50
CA THR A 62 1.64 -5.84 8.84
C THR A 62 2.74 -6.10 9.87
N TYR A 63 2.67 -5.45 11.05
CA TYR A 63 3.63 -5.69 12.12
C TYR A 63 3.41 -7.04 12.82
N THR A 64 2.14 -7.50 12.89
CA THR A 64 1.74 -8.80 13.46
C THR A 64 0.43 -9.29 12.83
N GLN A 65 0.15 -10.57 12.97
CA GLN A 65 -1.14 -11.20 12.67
C GLN A 65 -2.03 -11.37 13.91
N ASP A 66 -1.52 -11.05 15.10
CA ASP A 66 -2.23 -11.29 16.37
C ASP A 66 -3.11 -10.11 16.80
N ASP A 67 -3.11 -9.00 16.04
CA ASP A 67 -3.94 -7.82 16.31
C ASP A 67 -5.26 -7.89 15.52
N PRO A 68 -6.42 -8.12 16.18
CA PRO A 68 -7.71 -8.20 15.49
C PRO A 68 -8.10 -6.91 14.74
N PHE A 69 -7.68 -5.73 15.23
CA PHE A 69 -7.94 -4.46 14.56
C PHE A 69 -7.15 -4.38 13.25
N ILE A 70 -5.87 -4.72 13.28
CA ILE A 70 -5.00 -4.74 12.10
C ILE A 70 -5.49 -5.78 11.09
N ASN A 71 -5.93 -6.95 11.54
CA ASN A 71 -6.48 -7.99 10.67
C ASN A 71 -7.75 -7.49 9.95
N ALA A 72 -8.70 -6.89 10.69
CA ALA A 72 -9.92 -6.34 10.11
C ALA A 72 -9.63 -5.19 9.12
N LEU A 73 -8.67 -4.32 9.43
CA LEU A 73 -8.22 -3.24 8.56
C LEU A 73 -7.58 -3.80 7.29
N THR A 74 -6.72 -4.79 7.42
CA THR A 74 -5.99 -5.40 6.30
C THR A 74 -6.93 -6.19 5.38
N ASP A 75 -7.89 -6.92 5.93
CA ASP A 75 -8.92 -7.62 5.14
C ASP A 75 -9.75 -6.63 4.32
N LYS A 76 -10.16 -5.53 4.95
CA LYS A 76 -10.91 -4.48 4.24
C LYS A 76 -10.06 -3.78 3.18
N LEU A 77 -8.80 -3.49 3.47
CA LEU A 77 -7.84 -2.96 2.51
C LEU A 77 -7.69 -3.88 1.29
N LYS A 78 -7.52 -5.18 1.53
CA LYS A 78 -7.39 -6.20 0.48
C LYS A 78 -8.66 -6.30 -0.40
N GLU A 79 -9.83 -6.24 0.22
CA GLU A 79 -11.12 -6.22 -0.49
C GLU A 79 -11.23 -4.99 -1.38
N ASP A 80 -10.99 -3.79 -0.83
CA ASP A 80 -11.12 -2.51 -1.53
C ASP A 80 -10.10 -2.40 -2.68
N LEU A 81 -8.85 -2.85 -2.47
CA LEU A 81 -7.82 -2.90 -3.52
C LEU A 81 -8.21 -3.83 -4.67
N LYS A 82 -8.70 -5.04 -4.37
CA LYS A 82 -9.17 -5.97 -5.41
C LYS A 82 -10.35 -5.41 -6.20
N ALA A 83 -11.25 -4.68 -5.54
CA ALA A 83 -12.40 -4.03 -6.17
C ALA A 83 -11.99 -2.87 -7.11
N MET A 84 -10.75 -2.38 -7.03
CA MET A 84 -10.20 -1.39 -7.97
C MET A 84 -9.80 -2.00 -9.32
N SER A 85 -9.85 -3.32 -9.48
CA SER A 85 -9.58 -3.97 -10.76
C SER A 85 -10.60 -3.49 -11.81
N THR A 86 -10.11 -3.25 -13.02
CA THR A 86 -10.91 -2.85 -14.19
C THR A 86 -10.80 -3.91 -15.29
N LYS A 87 -11.41 -3.65 -16.45
CA LYS A 87 -11.22 -4.51 -17.64
C LYS A 87 -9.76 -4.50 -18.13
N ASP A 88 -9.04 -3.40 -17.93
CA ASP A 88 -7.69 -3.18 -18.46
C ASP A 88 -6.60 -3.46 -17.41
N VAL A 89 -6.92 -3.33 -16.11
CA VAL A 89 -5.96 -3.50 -15.00
C VAL A 89 -6.47 -4.55 -14.01
N LYS A 90 -5.64 -5.54 -13.69
CA LYS A 90 -5.88 -6.52 -12.64
C LYS A 90 -5.05 -6.17 -11.40
N VAL A 91 -5.70 -5.94 -10.25
CA VAL A 91 -5.03 -5.73 -8.97
C VAL A 91 -4.83 -7.08 -8.25
N ILE A 92 -3.58 -7.41 -7.94
CA ILE A 92 -3.20 -8.58 -7.13
C ILE A 92 -2.66 -8.07 -5.81
N VAL A 93 -3.20 -8.56 -4.70
CA VAL A 93 -2.80 -8.16 -3.34
C VAL A 93 -2.17 -9.36 -2.63
N SER A 94 -0.91 -9.21 -2.22
CA SER A 94 -0.18 -10.14 -1.36
C SER A 94 -0.08 -9.56 0.04
N VAL A 95 -0.47 -10.34 1.06
CA VAL A 95 -0.41 -9.93 2.47
C VAL A 95 0.58 -10.82 3.20
N LYS A 96 1.50 -10.22 3.93
CA LYS A 96 2.50 -10.85 4.80
C LYS A 96 2.52 -10.14 6.14
N ASN A 97 3.18 -10.69 7.13
CA ASN A 97 3.39 -10.04 8.42
C ASN A 97 4.86 -10.07 8.85
N GLY A 98 5.25 -9.17 9.75
CA GLY A 98 6.60 -9.05 10.28
C GLY A 98 6.84 -9.84 11.58
N ASP A 99 5.82 -10.51 12.10
CA ASP A 99 5.87 -11.32 13.34
C ASP A 99 6.46 -10.56 14.56
N ASN A 100 6.16 -9.26 14.67
CA ASN A 100 6.71 -8.34 15.68
C ASN A 100 8.24 -8.22 15.67
N ASP A 101 8.90 -8.59 14.59
CA ASP A 101 10.34 -8.49 14.40
C ASP A 101 10.67 -7.60 13.21
N GLN A 102 11.43 -6.50 13.44
CA GLN A 102 11.75 -5.54 12.39
C GLN A 102 12.64 -6.17 11.30
N LYS A 103 13.56 -7.06 11.69
CA LYS A 103 14.43 -7.74 10.73
C LYS A 103 13.61 -8.65 9.81
N ASN A 104 12.68 -9.41 10.39
CA ASN A 104 11.78 -10.24 9.61
C ASN A 104 10.88 -9.42 8.68
N GLN A 105 10.39 -8.26 9.14
CA GLN A 105 9.64 -7.33 8.30
C GLN A 105 10.47 -6.81 7.14
N ASP A 106 11.72 -6.44 7.37
CA ASP A 106 12.65 -5.96 6.35
C ASP A 106 12.91 -7.04 5.28
N GLU A 107 13.16 -8.28 5.69
CA GLU A 107 13.37 -9.43 4.80
C GLU A 107 12.10 -9.74 3.99
N THR A 108 10.94 -9.71 4.63
CA THR A 108 9.64 -9.91 3.96
C THR A 108 9.38 -8.86 2.87
N ILE A 109 9.75 -7.61 3.13
CA ILE A 109 9.59 -6.52 2.15
C ILE A 109 10.57 -6.68 0.99
N GLU A 110 11.81 -7.08 1.26
CA GLU A 110 12.82 -7.38 0.24
C GLU A 110 12.32 -8.49 -0.69
N GLU A 111 11.79 -9.60 -0.14
CA GLU A 111 11.16 -10.68 -0.92
C GLU A 111 10.00 -10.20 -1.80
N MET A 112 9.17 -9.27 -1.30
CA MET A 112 8.06 -8.71 -2.08
C MET A 112 8.54 -7.84 -3.23
N ILE A 113 9.60 -7.06 -3.03
CA ILE A 113 10.25 -6.26 -4.06
C ILE A 113 10.81 -7.18 -5.15
N ASP A 114 11.56 -8.20 -4.76
CA ASP A 114 12.14 -9.19 -5.68
C ASP A 114 11.06 -9.97 -6.46
N ALA A 115 9.90 -10.19 -5.86
CA ALA A 115 8.74 -10.80 -6.52
C ALA A 115 8.01 -9.85 -7.49
N GLY A 116 8.50 -8.63 -7.69
CA GLY A 116 7.96 -7.64 -8.62
C GLY A 116 6.71 -6.94 -8.11
N CYS A 117 6.69 -6.56 -6.84
CA CYS A 117 5.68 -5.69 -6.26
C CYS A 117 5.77 -4.28 -6.88
N ASP A 118 4.63 -3.68 -7.22
CA ASP A 118 4.56 -2.34 -7.81
C ASP A 118 4.29 -1.25 -6.75
N VAL A 119 3.71 -1.60 -5.61
CA VAL A 119 3.38 -0.70 -4.47
C VAL A 119 3.47 -1.47 -3.17
N LEU A 120 4.02 -0.85 -2.14
CA LEU A 120 4.04 -1.37 -0.77
C LEU A 120 3.07 -0.61 0.13
N CYS A 121 2.28 -1.34 0.93
CA CYS A 121 1.51 -0.82 2.06
C CYS A 121 2.10 -1.43 3.34
N VAL A 122 2.68 -0.61 4.20
CA VAL A 122 3.46 -1.08 5.35
C VAL A 122 2.91 -0.55 6.67
N ASN A 123 2.58 -1.46 7.58
CA ASN A 123 2.36 -1.17 8.99
C ASN A 123 3.62 -1.58 9.76
N LEU A 124 4.41 -0.60 10.17
CA LEU A 124 5.75 -0.81 10.73
C LEU A 124 5.73 -1.60 12.05
N VAL A 125 6.70 -2.49 12.22
CA VAL A 125 7.05 -3.06 13.53
C VAL A 125 7.65 -1.98 14.41
N ASP A 126 8.69 -1.31 13.92
CA ASP A 126 9.34 -0.18 14.60
C ASP A 126 9.19 1.11 13.78
N ARG A 127 8.49 2.09 14.36
CA ARG A 127 8.26 3.42 13.75
C ARG A 127 9.55 4.21 13.53
N THR A 128 10.60 3.89 14.25
CA THR A 128 11.88 4.60 14.26
C THR A 128 12.94 3.95 13.36
N ALA A 129 12.63 2.80 12.74
CA ALA A 129 13.56 2.02 11.94
C ALA A 129 13.10 1.73 10.50
N PRO A 130 12.44 2.67 9.76
CA PRO A 130 11.98 2.42 8.39
C PRO A 130 13.09 2.57 7.35
N ALA A 131 14.31 2.99 7.73
CA ALA A 131 15.36 3.42 6.80
C ALA A 131 15.76 2.33 5.79
N LYS A 132 15.85 1.05 6.21
CA LYS A 132 16.18 -0.06 5.30
C LYS A 132 15.06 -0.26 4.27
N ILE A 133 13.80 -0.26 4.72
CA ILE A 133 12.62 -0.42 3.86
C ILE A 133 12.56 0.70 2.82
N ILE A 134 12.73 1.96 3.25
CA ILE A 134 12.72 3.13 2.38
C ILE A 134 13.83 3.02 1.33
N ARG A 135 15.04 2.63 1.74
CA ARG A 135 16.19 2.50 0.83
C ARG A 135 15.93 1.42 -0.24
N LEU A 136 15.43 0.25 0.14
CA LEU A 136 15.11 -0.85 -0.77
C LEU A 136 14.06 -0.41 -1.79
N ALA A 137 12.93 0.11 -1.33
CA ALA A 137 11.85 0.54 -2.21
C ALA A 137 12.25 1.68 -3.15
N LYS A 138 13.10 2.61 -2.67
CA LYS A 138 13.62 3.72 -3.48
C LYS A 138 14.55 3.25 -4.60
N GLN A 139 15.32 2.18 -4.41
CA GLN A 139 16.22 1.61 -5.43
C GLN A 139 15.44 1.11 -6.65
N ASP A 140 14.22 0.58 -6.43
CA ASP A 140 13.37 0.02 -7.47
C ASP A 140 12.18 0.91 -7.82
N ASP A 141 12.18 2.18 -7.38
CA ASP A 141 11.11 3.17 -7.62
C ASP A 141 9.72 2.70 -7.14
N ILE A 142 9.65 1.89 -6.06
CA ILE A 142 8.41 1.32 -5.52
C ILE A 142 7.83 2.23 -4.45
N PRO A 143 6.68 2.91 -4.65
CA PRO A 143 6.05 3.76 -3.66
C PRO A 143 5.66 3.01 -2.40
N ILE A 144 5.80 3.67 -1.22
CA ILE A 144 5.37 3.13 0.06
C ILE A 144 4.22 3.96 0.63
N VAL A 145 3.16 3.28 1.05
CA VAL A 145 2.09 3.82 1.88
C VAL A 145 2.21 3.22 3.27
N PHE A 146 2.78 3.96 4.20
CA PHE A 146 2.73 3.59 5.61
C PHE A 146 1.32 3.77 6.14
N PHE A 147 0.83 2.87 6.98
CA PHE A 147 -0.49 2.99 7.57
C PHE A 147 -0.51 2.62 9.05
N ASN A 148 -1.46 3.21 9.79
CA ASN A 148 -1.66 3.06 11.23
C ASN A 148 -0.47 3.56 12.07
N ARG A 149 0.70 2.95 11.98
CA ARG A 149 1.92 3.37 12.70
C ARG A 149 2.71 4.36 11.85
N GLU A 150 2.67 5.63 12.27
CA GLU A 150 3.34 6.74 11.56
C GLU A 150 4.85 6.67 11.75
N PRO A 151 5.67 6.63 10.68
CA PRO A 151 7.11 6.84 10.79
C PRO A 151 7.44 8.21 11.39
N VAL A 152 8.67 8.44 11.83
CA VAL A 152 9.09 9.79 12.21
C VAL A 152 9.08 10.70 10.99
N LYS A 153 8.82 11.99 11.21
CA LYS A 153 8.60 12.95 10.14
C LYS A 153 9.79 13.06 9.18
N GLU A 154 10.98 12.97 9.71
CA GLU A 154 12.23 13.04 8.96
C GLU A 154 12.36 11.90 7.95
N ASP A 155 11.89 10.72 8.31
CA ASP A 155 11.88 9.56 7.41
C ASP A 155 10.90 9.73 6.26
N LEU A 156 9.71 10.28 6.52
CA LEU A 156 8.71 10.55 5.46
C LEU A 156 9.18 11.62 4.46
N MET A 157 10.12 12.46 4.84
CA MET A 157 10.68 13.52 3.97
C MET A 157 11.85 13.05 3.10
N GLN A 158 12.35 11.82 3.27
CA GLN A 158 13.53 11.30 2.54
C GLN A 158 13.25 11.04 1.06
N TRP A 159 11.98 10.90 0.67
CA TRP A 159 11.61 10.59 -0.70
C TRP A 159 10.16 10.98 -1.01
N GLU A 160 9.89 11.47 -2.20
CA GLU A 160 8.57 11.99 -2.63
C GLU A 160 7.49 10.92 -2.79
N TYR A 161 7.83 9.63 -2.86
CA TYR A 161 6.90 8.52 -2.97
C TYR A 161 6.64 7.79 -1.65
N LEU A 162 6.89 8.47 -0.53
CA LEU A 162 6.50 8.02 0.80
C LEU A 162 5.21 8.70 1.23
N TYR A 163 4.25 7.92 1.64
CA TYR A 163 2.94 8.39 2.08
C TYR A 163 2.61 7.80 3.44
N TYR A 164 1.79 8.50 4.22
CA TYR A 164 1.25 7.99 5.47
C TYR A 164 -0.27 8.16 5.53
N VAL A 165 -0.95 7.13 6.01
CA VAL A 165 -2.39 7.12 6.27
C VAL A 165 -2.65 6.61 7.68
N GLY A 166 -3.18 7.48 8.54
CA GLY A 166 -3.48 7.15 9.92
C GLY A 166 -4.22 8.27 10.64
N CYS A 167 -4.37 8.13 11.95
CA CYS A 167 -4.97 9.12 12.82
C CYS A 167 -3.89 10.04 13.40
N LYS A 168 -4.27 11.29 13.72
CA LYS A 168 -3.45 12.16 14.56
C LYS A 168 -3.57 11.70 16.01
N ALA A 169 -2.48 11.21 16.59
CA ALA A 169 -2.45 10.68 17.95
C ALA A 169 -2.89 11.73 18.99
N GLU A 170 -2.44 12.99 18.82
CA GLU A 170 -2.85 14.10 19.67
C GLU A 170 -4.37 14.31 19.67
N GLN A 171 -4.99 14.35 18.49
CA GLN A 171 -6.45 14.49 18.38
C GLN A 171 -7.18 13.33 19.05
N SER A 172 -6.70 12.12 18.90
CA SER A 172 -7.26 10.94 19.55
C SER A 172 -7.18 11.06 21.08
N GLY A 173 -6.03 11.53 21.60
CA GLY A 173 -5.85 11.76 23.04
C GLY A 173 -6.82 12.82 23.59
N VAL A 174 -6.97 13.95 22.88
CA VAL A 174 -7.93 15.00 23.25
C VAL A 174 -9.37 14.45 23.31
N MET A 175 -9.80 13.74 22.26
CA MET A 175 -11.16 13.16 22.22
C MET A 175 -11.39 12.13 23.32
N GLN A 176 -10.39 11.32 23.67
CA GLN A 176 -10.49 10.38 24.80
C GLN A 176 -10.59 11.12 26.14
N GLY A 177 -9.78 12.17 26.33
CA GLY A 177 -9.83 13.01 27.53
C GLY A 177 -11.20 13.71 27.70
N GLU A 178 -11.74 14.29 26.63
CA GLU A 178 -13.07 14.92 26.65
C GLU A 178 -14.17 13.90 26.97
N THR A 179 -14.13 12.70 26.35
CA THR A 179 -15.10 11.64 26.64
C THR A 179 -15.01 11.16 28.10
N ALA A 180 -13.81 10.99 28.62
CA ALA A 180 -13.60 10.61 30.02
C ALA A 180 -14.11 11.68 30.97
N ALA A 181 -13.78 12.94 30.71
CA ALA A 181 -14.24 14.08 31.53
C ALA A 181 -15.78 14.20 31.53
N GLU A 182 -16.42 14.06 30.38
CA GLU A 182 -17.89 14.04 30.27
C GLU A 182 -18.50 12.87 31.03
N TYR A 183 -17.91 11.69 30.95
CA TYR A 183 -18.37 10.52 31.72
C TYR A 183 -18.28 10.74 33.21
N ILE A 184 -17.14 11.18 33.72
CA ILE A 184 -16.94 11.47 35.19
C ILE A 184 -17.92 12.53 35.66
N LYS A 185 -18.12 13.60 34.89
CA LYS A 185 -19.09 14.66 35.23
C LYS A 185 -20.53 14.15 35.39
N ASN A 186 -20.93 13.19 34.57
CA ASN A 186 -22.26 12.60 34.58
C ASN A 186 -22.41 11.43 35.56
N HIS A 187 -21.29 10.92 36.09
CA HIS A 187 -21.21 9.76 37.00
C HIS A 187 -20.35 10.06 38.22
N PRO A 188 -20.80 10.95 39.14
CA PRO A 188 -20.01 11.34 40.30
C PRO A 188 -19.64 10.19 41.24
N GLU A 189 -20.33 9.06 41.15
CA GLU A 189 -19.99 7.82 41.85
C GLU A 189 -18.63 7.20 41.44
N VAL A 190 -18.05 7.63 40.33
CA VAL A 190 -16.73 7.20 39.89
C VAL A 190 -15.60 7.83 40.70
N ASP A 191 -15.82 9.05 41.18
CA ASP A 191 -14.92 9.74 42.08
C ASP A 191 -15.10 9.23 43.54
N LYS A 192 -14.41 8.12 43.83
CA LYS A 192 -14.55 7.43 45.16
C LYS A 192 -13.96 8.19 46.34
N ASN A 193 -12.95 9.02 46.08
CA ASN A 193 -12.27 9.81 47.10
C ASN A 193 -12.78 11.25 47.18
N GLN A 194 -13.62 11.68 46.28
CA GLN A 194 -14.26 13.00 46.22
C GLN A 194 -13.25 14.16 46.23
N ASP A 195 -12.12 13.99 45.56
CA ASP A 195 -11.09 15.02 45.48
C ASP A 195 -11.21 15.93 44.24
N GLY A 196 -12.20 15.68 43.39
CA GLY A 196 -12.47 16.47 42.19
C GLY A 196 -11.55 16.17 41.03
#